data_3339cd7f30b33670eb97b7c89d381bc0
#
_entry.id   3339cd7f30b33670eb97b7c89d381bc0
#
_cell.length_a   1.000
_cell.length_b   1.000
_cell.length_c   1.000
_cell.angle_alpha   90.00
_cell.angle_beta   90.00
_cell.angle_gamma   90.00
#
_symmetry.space_group_name_H-M   'P 1'
#
loop_
_entity.id
_entity.type
_entity.pdbx_description
1 polymer ?
#
loop_
_entity_poly.entity_id
_entity_poly.type
_entity_poly.pdbx_seq_one_letter_code
_entity_poly.pdbx_strand_id
1 'polypeptide(L)'
;MTIESLIKTYETALNTNDINAILGLYGTEPVFMPQHAPALVGRDAVHAGYKQVFETIKLNIRFEIHEIQEAGDWAWVRTSSAGRTRILVADIELQEGNNELFIFRKEAGKWKIHRYLFSTNQPRA
;
A
#
# COMPACT_ATOMS: atom_id res chain seq x y z
N MET A 1 -13.70 1.67 -11.44
CA MET A 1 -13.39 1.40 -10.02
C MET A 1 -13.28 2.71 -9.28
N THR A 2 -13.98 2.86 -8.17
CA THR A 2 -13.87 4.04 -7.32
C THR A 2 -12.57 3.97 -6.52
N ILE A 3 -12.17 5.11 -5.93
CA ILE A 3 -11.00 5.14 -5.04
C ILE A 3 -11.21 4.20 -3.86
N GLU A 4 -12.41 4.20 -3.25
CA GLU A 4 -12.74 3.32 -2.14
C GLU A 4 -12.58 1.85 -2.51
N SER A 5 -13.10 1.45 -3.67
CA SER A 5 -12.99 0.06 -4.12
C SER A 5 -11.56 -0.31 -4.49
N LEU A 6 -10.78 0.65 -5.00
CA LEU A 6 -9.36 0.44 -5.31
C LEU A 6 -8.57 0.15 -4.02
N ILE A 7 -8.81 0.93 -2.96
CA ILE A 7 -8.14 0.71 -1.68
C ILE A 7 -8.55 -0.63 -1.09
N LYS A 8 -9.82 -1.02 -1.21
CA LYS A 8 -10.28 -2.33 -0.74
C LYS A 8 -9.62 -3.47 -1.51
N THR A 9 -9.46 -3.31 -2.82
CA THR A 9 -8.75 -4.29 -3.64
C THR A 9 -7.28 -4.38 -3.25
N TYR A 10 -6.65 -3.23 -2.97
CA TYR A 10 -5.27 -3.18 -2.49
C TYR A 10 -5.13 -3.94 -1.16
N GLU A 11 -6.03 -3.70 -0.21
CA GLU A 11 -6.07 -4.42 1.06
C GLU A 11 -6.12 -5.94 0.85
N THR A 12 -7.04 -6.40 0.01
CA THR A 12 -7.18 -7.82 -0.29
C THR A 12 -5.91 -8.39 -0.92
N ALA A 13 -5.32 -7.66 -1.86
CA ALA A 13 -4.10 -8.10 -2.53
C ALA A 13 -2.92 -8.18 -1.56
N LEU A 14 -2.79 -7.23 -0.63
CA LEU A 14 -1.78 -7.29 0.42
C LEU A 14 -1.97 -8.52 1.30
N ASN A 15 -3.19 -8.76 1.74
CA ASN A 15 -3.49 -9.86 2.67
C ASN A 15 -3.42 -11.24 2.01
N THR A 16 -3.43 -11.31 0.69
CA THR A 16 -3.33 -12.55 -0.07
C THR A 16 -2.01 -12.69 -0.82
N ASN A 17 -1.06 -11.80 -0.60
CA ASN A 17 0.27 -11.82 -1.25
C ASN A 17 0.19 -11.79 -2.77
N ASP A 18 -0.77 -11.06 -3.33
CA ASP A 18 -1.00 -11.02 -4.77
C ASP A 18 -0.29 -9.82 -5.40
N ILE A 19 0.99 -10.00 -5.75
CA ILE A 19 1.83 -8.93 -6.30
C ILE A 19 1.27 -8.43 -7.63
N ASN A 20 0.81 -9.31 -8.49
CA ASN A 20 0.28 -8.91 -9.79
C ASN A 20 -0.96 -8.04 -9.65
N ALA A 21 -1.85 -8.38 -8.73
CA ALA A 21 -3.02 -7.54 -8.43
C ALA A 21 -2.59 -6.16 -7.92
N ILE A 22 -1.61 -6.12 -7.02
CA ILE A 22 -1.09 -4.85 -6.49
C ILE A 22 -0.54 -3.99 -7.63
N LEU A 23 0.32 -4.54 -8.48
CA LEU A 23 0.92 -3.79 -9.57
C LEU A 23 -0.11 -3.30 -10.58
N GLY A 24 -1.20 -4.06 -10.76
CA GLY A 24 -2.30 -3.64 -11.61
C GLY A 24 -3.04 -2.41 -11.10
N LEU A 25 -2.92 -2.08 -9.82
CA LEU A 25 -3.52 -0.89 -9.22
C LEU A 25 -2.61 0.34 -9.33
N TYR A 26 -1.31 0.14 -9.54
CA TYR A 26 -0.36 1.24 -9.77
C TYR A 26 -0.41 1.69 -11.22
N GLY A 27 -0.08 2.97 -11.44
CA GLY A 27 0.02 3.54 -12.78
C GLY A 27 1.31 3.15 -13.50
N THR A 28 1.56 3.81 -14.62
CA THR A 28 2.69 3.50 -15.50
C THR A 28 4.03 3.92 -14.92
N GLU A 29 4.04 4.89 -14.01
CA GLU A 29 5.25 5.39 -13.35
C GLU A 29 5.12 5.28 -11.83
N PRO A 30 5.09 4.04 -11.29
CA PRO A 30 4.82 3.85 -9.88
C PRO A 30 5.98 4.27 -8.99
N VAL A 31 5.65 4.81 -7.81
CA VAL A 31 6.62 5.05 -6.74
C VAL A 31 5.99 4.57 -5.44
N PHE A 32 6.70 3.71 -4.75
CA PHE A 32 6.32 3.20 -3.44
C PHE A 32 7.40 3.59 -2.43
N MET A 33 6.99 4.26 -1.36
CA MET A 33 7.91 4.75 -0.32
C MET A 33 7.59 4.05 1.00
N PRO A 34 8.16 2.87 1.23
CA PRO A 34 7.96 2.17 2.51
C PRO A 34 8.73 2.87 3.62
N GLN A 35 8.33 2.65 4.88
CA GLN A 35 9.07 3.19 6.00
C GLN A 35 10.46 2.57 6.10
N HIS A 36 11.41 3.33 6.63
CA HIS A 36 12.78 2.88 6.90
C HIS A 36 13.53 2.36 5.67
N ALA A 37 13.14 2.81 4.48
CA ALA A 37 13.80 2.36 3.26
C ALA A 37 13.76 3.48 2.21
N PRO A 38 14.70 3.46 1.26
CA PRO A 38 14.64 4.39 0.13
C PRO A 38 13.38 4.18 -0.71
N ALA A 39 12.98 5.22 -1.41
CA ALA A 39 11.86 5.11 -2.35
C ALA A 39 12.15 4.09 -3.44
N LEU A 40 11.14 3.29 -3.77
CA LEU A 40 11.20 2.34 -4.89
C LEU A 40 10.55 3.02 -6.08
N VAL A 41 11.34 3.27 -7.12
CA VAL A 41 10.93 4.03 -8.29
C VAL A 41 10.90 3.11 -9.50
N GLY A 42 9.76 3.07 -10.18
CA GLY A 42 9.56 2.26 -11.37
C GLY A 42 9.00 0.87 -11.06
N ARG A 43 8.48 0.25 -12.10
CA ARG A 43 7.70 -0.97 -11.96
C ARG A 43 8.52 -2.15 -11.43
N ASP A 44 9.74 -2.31 -11.91
CA ASP A 44 10.60 -3.41 -11.48
C ASP A 44 11.01 -3.26 -10.01
N ALA A 45 11.35 -2.05 -9.57
CA ALA A 45 11.72 -1.79 -8.18
C ALA A 45 10.52 -1.99 -7.25
N VAL A 46 9.35 -1.53 -7.64
CA VAL A 46 8.13 -1.71 -6.85
C VAL A 46 7.77 -3.19 -6.73
N HIS A 47 7.87 -3.95 -7.82
CA HIS A 47 7.64 -5.39 -7.82
C HIS A 47 8.60 -6.08 -6.84
N ALA A 48 9.88 -5.78 -6.94
CA ALA A 48 10.90 -6.38 -6.07
C ALA A 48 10.65 -6.04 -4.59
N GLY A 49 10.18 -4.81 -4.33
CA GLY A 49 9.87 -4.38 -2.96
C GLY A 49 8.73 -5.18 -2.35
N TYR A 50 7.63 -5.36 -3.06
CA TYR A 50 6.52 -6.18 -2.55
C TYR A 50 6.91 -7.65 -2.41
N LYS A 51 7.70 -8.16 -3.36
CA LYS A 51 8.19 -9.53 -3.26
C LYS A 51 8.99 -9.74 -1.97
N GLN A 52 9.89 -8.80 -1.63
CA GLN A 52 10.66 -8.88 -0.41
C GLN A 52 9.77 -8.80 0.82
N VAL A 53 8.77 -7.93 0.83
CA VAL A 53 7.81 -7.85 1.93
C VAL A 53 7.15 -9.20 2.16
N PHE A 54 6.62 -9.82 1.10
CA PHE A 54 5.89 -11.08 1.22
C PHE A 54 6.78 -12.29 1.53
N GLU A 55 8.09 -12.19 1.26
CA GLU A 55 9.04 -13.22 1.65
C GLU A 55 9.39 -13.14 3.14
N THR A 56 9.21 -11.97 3.77
CA THR A 56 9.63 -11.75 5.15
C THR A 56 8.47 -11.68 6.13
N ILE A 57 7.29 -11.24 5.69
CA ILE A 57 6.13 -11.09 6.56
C ILE A 57 4.84 -11.55 5.87
N LYS A 58 3.86 -11.91 6.70
CA LYS A 58 2.49 -12.16 6.27
C LYS A 58 1.59 -11.12 6.92
N LEU A 59 0.87 -10.39 6.10
CA LEU A 59 -0.01 -9.31 6.55
C LEU A 59 -1.45 -9.79 6.70
N ASN A 60 -2.12 -9.28 7.73
CA ASN A 60 -3.57 -9.39 7.92
C ASN A 60 -4.04 -8.06 8.48
N ILE A 61 -4.27 -7.11 7.60
CA ILE A 61 -4.56 -5.72 7.97
C ILE A 61 -5.83 -5.23 7.29
N ARG A 62 -6.42 -4.17 7.86
CA ARG A 62 -7.55 -3.45 7.28
C ARG A 62 -7.25 -1.97 7.22
N PHE A 63 -7.61 -1.36 6.11
CA PHE A 63 -7.50 0.09 5.92
C PHE A 63 -8.79 0.78 6.35
N GLU A 64 -8.62 1.94 6.98
CA GLU A 64 -9.71 2.87 7.25
C GLU A 64 -9.44 4.17 6.50
N ILE A 65 -10.39 4.59 5.65
CA ILE A 65 -10.26 5.82 4.89
C ILE A 65 -10.76 6.97 5.76
N HIS A 66 -9.91 7.98 5.97
CA HIS A 66 -10.26 9.14 6.77
C HIS A 66 -10.70 10.33 5.93
N GLU A 67 -10.08 10.51 4.76
CA GLU A 67 -10.46 11.60 3.85
C GLU A 67 -10.02 11.29 2.42
N ILE A 68 -10.82 11.79 1.47
CA ILE A 68 -10.55 11.71 0.03
C ILE A 68 -10.76 13.10 -0.54
N GLN A 69 -9.78 13.59 -1.30
CA GLN A 69 -9.88 14.84 -2.04
C GLN A 69 -9.58 14.58 -3.50
N GLU A 70 -10.52 14.93 -4.37
CA GLU A 70 -10.37 14.79 -5.81
C GLU A 70 -10.25 16.18 -6.46
N ALA A 71 -9.33 16.31 -7.42
CA ALA A 71 -9.12 17.53 -8.18
C ALA A 71 -8.76 17.16 -9.62
N GLY A 72 -9.77 17.11 -10.50
CA GLY A 72 -9.58 16.70 -11.89
C GLY A 72 -9.07 15.27 -11.99
N ASP A 73 -7.90 15.10 -12.61
CA ASP A 73 -7.29 13.79 -12.80
C ASP A 73 -6.42 13.36 -11.63
N TRP A 74 -6.43 14.10 -10.54
CA TRP A 74 -5.64 13.82 -9.35
C TRP A 74 -6.55 13.64 -8.13
N ALA A 75 -6.08 12.84 -7.19
CA ALA A 75 -6.71 12.72 -5.89
C ALA A 75 -5.65 12.37 -4.84
N TRP A 76 -5.90 12.73 -3.60
CA TRP A 76 -5.13 12.22 -2.48
C TRP A 76 -6.07 11.65 -1.42
N VAL A 77 -5.58 10.62 -0.73
CA VAL A 77 -6.38 9.89 0.24
C VAL A 77 -5.53 9.64 1.47
N ARG A 78 -6.06 10.01 2.62
CA ARG A 78 -5.43 9.72 3.90
C ARG A 78 -6.14 8.55 4.55
N THR A 79 -5.35 7.54 4.91
CA THR A 79 -5.86 6.32 5.55
C THR A 79 -5.04 5.98 6.79
N SER A 80 -5.55 5.06 7.58
CA SER A 80 -4.76 4.31 8.53
C SER A 80 -5.05 2.83 8.34
N SER A 81 -4.13 1.99 8.77
CA SER A 81 -4.36 0.56 8.77
C SER A 81 -4.06 -0.03 10.14
N ALA A 82 -4.70 -1.15 10.43
CA ALA A 82 -4.50 -1.88 11.67
C ALA A 82 -4.73 -3.36 11.43
N GLY A 83 -4.07 -4.18 12.23
CA GLY A 83 -4.18 -5.62 12.13
C GLY A 83 -2.96 -6.30 12.71
N ARG A 84 -2.49 -7.36 12.05
CA ARG A 84 -1.38 -8.16 12.53
C ARG A 84 -0.41 -8.46 11.41
N THR A 85 0.87 -8.55 11.77
CA THR A 85 1.96 -8.98 10.90
C THR A 85 2.63 -10.18 11.52
N ARG A 86 2.78 -11.25 10.76
CA ARG A 86 3.58 -12.40 11.14
C ARG A 86 4.96 -12.29 10.52
N ILE A 87 5.99 -12.29 11.36
CA ILE A 87 7.39 -12.33 10.90
C ILE A 87 7.73 -13.79 10.65
N LEU A 88 7.92 -14.16 9.39
CA LEU A 88 7.98 -15.55 8.97
C LEU A 88 9.19 -16.31 9.56
N VAL A 89 10.37 -15.69 9.54
CA VAL A 89 11.59 -16.36 10.00
C VAL A 89 11.56 -16.63 11.50
N ALA A 90 10.95 -15.76 12.28
CA ALA A 90 10.87 -15.88 13.73
C ALA A 90 9.56 -16.51 14.21
N ASP A 91 8.57 -16.64 13.33
CA ASP A 91 7.22 -17.11 13.63
C ASP A 91 6.61 -16.35 14.80
N ILE A 92 6.74 -15.02 14.75
CA ILE A 92 6.22 -14.11 15.77
C ILE A 92 5.13 -13.26 15.12
N GLU A 93 4.02 -13.07 15.85
CA GLU A 93 2.93 -12.20 15.41
C GLU A 93 2.96 -10.91 16.21
N LEU A 94 2.96 -9.78 15.49
CA LEU A 94 2.99 -8.45 16.07
C LEU A 94 1.74 -7.66 15.69
N GLN A 95 1.33 -6.76 16.57
CA GLN A 95 0.30 -5.79 16.25
C GLN A 95 0.85 -4.81 15.23
N GLU A 96 0.08 -4.57 14.16
CA GLU A 96 0.44 -3.69 13.04
C GLU A 96 -0.47 -2.49 13.01
N GLY A 97 0.10 -1.32 12.74
CA GLY A 97 -0.66 -0.10 12.53
C GLY A 97 0.18 0.91 11.78
N ASN A 98 -0.43 1.59 10.83
CA ASN A 98 0.25 2.56 9.98
C ASN A 98 -0.63 3.76 9.69
N ASN A 99 0.04 4.89 9.40
CA ASN A 99 -0.56 6.01 8.70
C ASN A 99 -0.15 5.92 7.24
N GLU A 100 -1.08 6.13 6.33
CA GLU A 100 -0.79 6.07 4.90
C GLU A 100 -1.29 7.32 4.18
N LEU A 101 -0.56 7.67 3.10
CA LEU A 101 -0.99 8.65 2.14
C LEU A 101 -0.87 8.06 0.74
N PHE A 102 -1.99 8.07 0.01
CA PHE A 102 -2.03 7.69 -1.40
C PHE A 102 -2.25 8.93 -2.25
N ILE A 103 -1.48 9.05 -3.33
CA ILE A 103 -1.77 10.00 -4.39
C ILE A 103 -2.18 9.18 -5.61
N PHE A 104 -3.37 9.47 -6.13
CA PHE A 104 -3.92 8.82 -7.31
C PHE A 104 -3.88 9.75 -8.51
N ARG A 105 -3.71 9.18 -9.68
CA ARG A 105 -3.84 9.89 -10.96
C ARG A 105 -4.65 9.04 -11.91
N LYS A 106 -5.53 9.68 -12.70
CA LYS A 106 -6.26 8.98 -13.75
C LYS A 106 -5.35 8.70 -14.93
N GLU A 107 -5.41 7.47 -15.42
CA GLU A 107 -4.76 7.02 -16.64
C GLU A 107 -5.81 6.32 -17.48
N ALA A 108 -6.05 6.83 -18.69
CA ALA A 108 -7.11 6.32 -19.55
C ALA A 108 -8.46 6.27 -18.83
N GLY A 109 -8.77 7.30 -18.05
CA GLY A 109 -10.03 7.44 -17.31
C GLY A 109 -10.16 6.59 -16.06
N LYS A 110 -9.10 5.90 -15.66
CA LYS A 110 -9.12 5.02 -14.48
C LYS A 110 -8.18 5.54 -13.42
N TRP A 111 -8.62 5.53 -12.16
CA TRP A 111 -7.75 5.86 -11.04
C TRP A 111 -6.66 4.81 -10.90
N LYS A 112 -5.41 5.30 -10.71
CA LYS A 112 -4.24 4.46 -10.46
C LYS A 112 -3.45 5.04 -9.30
N ILE A 113 -2.82 4.19 -8.50
CA ILE A 113 -1.89 4.64 -7.47
C ILE A 113 -0.67 5.23 -8.17
N HIS A 114 -0.42 6.52 -7.93
CA HIS A 114 0.71 7.23 -8.51
C HIS A 114 1.88 7.28 -7.54
N ARG A 115 1.58 7.60 -6.28
CA ARG A 115 2.55 7.61 -5.18
C ARG A 115 1.89 7.03 -3.95
N TYR A 116 2.65 6.29 -3.17
CA TYR A 116 2.15 5.73 -1.93
C TYR A 116 3.27 5.71 -0.90
N LEU A 117 2.96 6.16 0.30
CA LEU A 117 3.90 6.10 1.43
C LEU A 117 3.16 5.68 2.69
N PHE A 118 3.88 5.01 3.58
CA PHE A 118 3.34 4.69 4.88
C PHE A 118 4.41 4.78 5.96
N SER A 119 3.96 4.94 7.19
CA SER A 119 4.82 4.88 8.37
C SER A 119 4.04 4.27 9.53
N THR A 120 4.73 3.55 10.40
CA THR A 120 4.08 2.95 11.56
C THR A 120 3.51 4.04 12.47
N ASN A 121 2.32 3.78 13.04
CA ASN A 121 1.73 4.57 14.10
C ASN A 121 1.77 3.86 15.45
N GLN A 122 2.49 2.73 15.52
CA GLN A 122 2.65 1.96 16.76
C GLN A 122 3.90 2.44 17.49
N PRO A 123 3.76 2.89 18.74
CA PRO A 123 4.93 3.31 19.53
C PRO A 123 5.89 2.14 19.71
N ARG A 124 7.17 2.44 19.70
CA ARG A 124 8.21 1.48 20.06
C ARG A 124 8.68 1.75 21.48
N ALA A 125 8.79 0.67 22.23
CA ALA A 125 9.32 0.74 23.59
C ALA A 125 10.82 0.98 23.58
#